data_0a67724d8a40abc3ef4384c71191061c
#
_entry.id   0a67724d8a40abc3ef4384c71191061c
#
_cell.length_a   1.000
_cell.length_b   1.000
_cell.length_c   1.000
_cell.angle_alpha   90.00
_cell.angle_beta   90.00
_cell.angle_gamma   90.00
#
_symmetry.space_group_name_H-M   'P 1'
#
loop_
_entity.id
_entity.type
_entity.pdbx_description
1 polymer ?
#
loop_
_entity_poly.entity_id
_entity_poly.type
_entity_poly.pdbx_seq_one_letter_code
_entity_poly.pdbx_strand_id
1 'polypeptide(L)'
;IYHPGYVAKRLEIGAVVGAVPAKNVRREEPVPGDIIILLGGRTGRDGCGGATGSSKSHKLSSLEHCGAEVQKGNAPEERKLQRLFRNSEVTKLIKRCNDFGAGGVSVAIGELADGLHIDLNKVPKKYEGLDGTELAISESQERMAVVVAKEDAEKFLELAKTENLEATAVAEVTDTNRLTMEWNGKKIVDISREFLNSNGAEKHTLVTVTNPQPIVKSVKGKTNGEKFLNLADDLNICSKRGLSERFDS
;
A
#
# COMPACT_ATOMS: atom_id res chain seq x y z
N ILE A 1 23.25 -0.36 -2.01
CA ILE A 1 24.19 0.11 -0.96
C ILE A 1 24.70 -1.13 -0.23
N TYR A 2 26.03 -1.24 -0.13
CA TYR A 2 26.70 -2.34 0.54
C TYR A 2 27.32 -1.86 1.85
N HIS A 3 26.93 -2.48 2.95
CA HIS A 3 27.44 -2.16 4.27
C HIS A 3 27.41 -3.42 5.16
N PRO A 4 28.48 -3.75 5.92
CA PRO A 4 28.54 -4.97 6.74
C PRO A 4 27.38 -5.09 7.76
N GLY A 5 26.87 -3.98 8.28
CA GLY A 5 25.75 -3.95 9.21
C GLY A 5 24.40 -4.35 8.62
N TYR A 6 24.28 -4.48 7.29
CA TYR A 6 23.05 -4.88 6.59
C TYR A 6 23.10 -6.29 5.99
N VAL A 7 24.01 -7.13 6.44
CA VAL A 7 24.16 -8.49 5.90
C VAL A 7 22.89 -9.33 6.10
N ALA A 8 22.23 -9.17 7.24
CA ALA A 8 21.03 -9.94 7.60
C ALA A 8 19.71 -9.28 7.15
N LYS A 9 19.70 -7.98 6.90
CA LYS A 9 18.53 -7.25 6.39
C LYS A 9 18.94 -6.43 5.18
N ARG A 10 18.37 -6.78 4.04
CA ARG A 10 18.56 -6.03 2.79
C ARG A 10 17.58 -4.87 2.73
N LEU A 11 18.05 -3.74 2.28
CA LEU A 11 17.19 -2.59 1.96
C LEU A 11 17.10 -2.51 0.43
N GLU A 12 15.90 -2.69 -0.08
CA GLU A 12 15.57 -2.52 -1.50
C GLU A 12 14.64 -1.31 -1.63
N ILE A 13 14.92 -0.45 -2.58
CA ILE A 13 14.14 0.75 -2.84
C ILE A 13 13.73 0.73 -4.31
N GLY A 14 12.43 0.71 -4.53
CA GLY A 14 11.84 0.93 -5.84
C GLY A 14 11.40 2.38 -6.01
N ALA A 15 11.49 2.88 -7.21
CA ALA A 15 10.99 4.21 -7.56
C ALA A 15 10.24 4.15 -8.89
N VAL A 16 9.08 4.81 -8.94
CA VAL A 16 8.27 4.95 -10.15
C VAL A 16 8.03 6.42 -10.42
N VAL A 17 8.20 6.81 -11.68
CA VAL A 17 7.88 8.16 -12.14
C VAL A 17 6.80 8.07 -13.20
N GLY A 18 5.71 8.80 -12.99
CA GLY A 18 4.60 8.89 -13.93
C GLY A 18 4.32 10.34 -14.32
N ALA A 19 3.63 10.52 -15.42
CA ALA A 19 3.16 11.83 -15.86
C ALA A 19 1.70 11.75 -16.33
N VAL A 20 0.93 12.79 -16.02
CA VAL A 20 -0.47 12.92 -16.41
C VAL A 20 -0.77 14.37 -16.77
N PRO A 21 -1.63 14.65 -17.77
CA PRO A 21 -2.08 16.01 -18.04
C PRO A 21 -2.72 16.64 -16.81
N ALA A 22 -2.30 17.84 -16.41
CA ALA A 22 -2.79 18.53 -15.21
C ALA A 22 -4.32 18.63 -15.14
N LYS A 23 -4.99 18.78 -16.29
CA LYS A 23 -6.47 18.83 -16.38
C LYS A 23 -7.18 17.52 -15.99
N ASN A 24 -6.45 16.42 -15.87
CA ASN A 24 -6.96 15.12 -15.46
C ASN A 24 -6.66 14.82 -13.97
N VAL A 25 -5.97 15.72 -13.29
CA VAL A 25 -5.70 15.59 -11.85
C VAL A 25 -6.84 16.22 -11.09
N ARG A 26 -7.48 15.43 -10.22
CA ARG A 26 -8.46 15.88 -9.24
C ARG A 26 -7.94 15.58 -7.84
N ARG A 27 -8.01 16.54 -6.95
CA ARG A 27 -7.72 16.40 -5.51
C ARG A 27 -8.75 17.20 -4.75
N GLU A 28 -9.71 16.52 -4.19
CA GLU A 28 -10.78 17.13 -3.42
C GLU A 28 -10.92 16.42 -2.09
N GLU A 29 -11.25 17.17 -1.05
CA GLU A 29 -11.61 16.60 0.24
C GLU A 29 -12.93 15.85 0.09
N PRO A 30 -13.01 14.59 0.55
CA PRO A 30 -14.27 13.87 0.63
C PRO A 30 -15.26 14.58 1.55
N VAL A 31 -16.51 14.54 1.19
CA VAL A 31 -17.61 15.13 1.98
C VAL A 31 -18.62 14.07 2.40
N PRO A 32 -19.37 14.27 3.50
CA PRO A 32 -20.41 13.34 3.92
C PRO A 32 -21.39 13.01 2.78
N GLY A 33 -21.66 11.72 2.60
CA GLY A 33 -22.46 11.19 1.50
C GLY A 33 -21.65 10.69 0.31
N ASP A 34 -20.36 11.00 0.20
CA ASP A 34 -19.49 10.41 -0.82
C ASP A 34 -19.38 8.89 -0.63
N ILE A 35 -19.27 8.18 -1.73
CA ILE A 35 -19.23 6.71 -1.76
C ILE A 35 -17.79 6.23 -1.96
N ILE A 36 -17.42 5.20 -1.21
CA ILE A 36 -16.13 4.52 -1.41
C ILE A 36 -16.36 3.22 -2.14
N ILE A 37 -15.69 3.09 -3.28
CA ILE A 37 -15.76 1.91 -4.13
C ILE A 37 -14.43 1.18 -4.04
N LEU A 38 -14.50 -0.13 -3.73
CA LEU A 38 -13.40 -1.05 -3.79
C LEU A 38 -13.34 -1.66 -5.19
N LEU A 39 -12.17 -1.62 -5.80
CA LEU A 39 -11.89 -2.11 -7.15
C LEU A 39 -10.90 -3.28 -7.12
N GLY A 40 -11.06 -4.23 -8.04
CA GLY A 40 -10.05 -5.22 -8.35
C GLY A 40 -10.23 -6.55 -7.65
N GLY A 41 -9.14 -7.15 -7.21
CA GLY A 41 -9.09 -8.50 -6.67
C GLY A 41 -9.97 -8.71 -5.44
N ARG A 42 -10.45 -9.94 -5.25
CA ARG A 42 -11.24 -10.31 -4.08
C ARG A 42 -10.36 -10.57 -2.87
N THR A 43 -10.94 -10.45 -1.69
CA THR A 43 -10.27 -10.60 -0.40
C THR A 43 -10.09 -12.07 -0.01
N GLY A 44 -8.88 -12.44 0.38
CA GLY A 44 -8.52 -13.70 1.01
C GLY A 44 -7.80 -13.45 2.35
N ARG A 45 -7.06 -14.44 2.86
CA ARG A 45 -6.22 -14.31 4.06
C ARG A 45 -4.84 -13.73 3.77
N ASP A 46 -4.65 -13.18 2.58
CA ASP A 46 -3.36 -12.61 2.15
C ASP A 46 -2.91 -11.55 3.15
N GLY A 47 -1.70 -11.71 3.70
CA GLY A 47 -1.09 -10.72 4.60
C GLY A 47 -1.75 -10.54 5.96
N CYS A 48 -2.70 -11.39 6.38
CA CYS A 48 -3.35 -11.26 7.69
C CYS A 48 -2.38 -11.37 8.88
N GLY A 49 -1.21 -12.00 8.69
CA GLY A 49 -0.10 -11.97 9.65
C GLY A 49 0.63 -10.64 9.74
N GLY A 50 0.35 -9.72 8.83
CA GLY A 50 0.90 -8.37 8.77
C GLY A 50 2.42 -8.31 8.60
N ALA A 51 2.97 -7.10 8.65
CA ALA A 51 4.42 -6.85 8.54
C ALA A 51 5.24 -7.59 9.62
N THR A 52 4.66 -7.88 10.78
CA THR A 52 5.29 -8.69 11.83
C THR A 52 5.47 -10.14 11.37
N GLY A 53 4.52 -10.71 10.65
CA GLY A 53 4.62 -12.04 10.05
C GLY A 53 5.77 -12.14 9.05
N SER A 54 5.88 -11.19 8.14
CA SER A 54 6.95 -11.14 7.12
C SER A 54 8.34 -10.88 7.70
N SER A 55 8.43 -10.35 8.92
CA SER A 55 9.70 -10.07 9.62
C SER A 55 10.22 -11.24 10.46
N LYS A 56 9.45 -12.31 10.62
CA LYS A 56 9.88 -13.51 11.36
C LYS A 56 10.73 -14.43 10.49
N SER A 57 11.64 -15.18 11.13
CA SER A 57 12.36 -16.25 10.44
C SER A 57 11.41 -17.36 10.02
N HIS A 58 11.35 -17.66 8.73
CA HIS A 58 10.50 -18.71 8.20
C HIS A 58 11.16 -20.09 8.36
N LYS A 59 10.39 -21.06 8.84
CA LYS A 59 10.76 -22.48 8.93
C LYS A 59 9.87 -23.28 7.97
N LEU A 60 10.25 -24.52 7.67
CA LEU A 60 9.41 -25.39 6.83
C LEU A 60 7.98 -25.52 7.37
N SER A 61 7.78 -25.58 8.68
CA SER A 61 6.47 -25.56 9.32
C SER A 61 5.66 -24.28 9.07
N SER A 62 6.30 -23.17 8.71
CA SER A 62 5.61 -21.93 8.35
C SER A 62 4.82 -22.07 7.04
N LEU A 63 5.26 -22.94 6.12
CA LEU A 63 4.54 -23.22 4.87
C LEU A 63 3.19 -23.90 5.12
N GLU A 64 3.12 -24.76 6.13
CA GLU A 64 1.90 -25.47 6.49
C GLU A 64 0.89 -24.56 7.22
N HIS A 65 1.38 -23.65 8.07
CA HIS A 65 0.52 -22.81 8.91
C HIS A 65 0.18 -21.44 8.29
N CYS A 66 1.08 -20.87 7.49
CA CYS A 66 0.95 -19.51 6.94
C CYS A 66 0.79 -19.49 5.42
N GLY A 67 0.61 -20.62 4.76
CA GLY A 67 0.53 -20.69 3.28
C GLY A 67 -0.64 -19.89 2.70
N ALA A 68 -1.73 -19.73 3.45
CA ALA A 68 -2.89 -18.93 3.04
C ALA A 68 -2.63 -17.41 3.17
N GLU A 69 -1.65 -17.01 4.00
CA GLU A 69 -1.32 -15.61 4.26
C GLU A 69 -0.29 -15.04 3.26
N VAL A 70 0.31 -15.89 2.43
CA VAL A 70 1.25 -15.46 1.40
C VAL A 70 0.51 -14.65 0.36
N GLN A 71 0.94 -13.40 0.17
CA GLN A 71 0.42 -12.54 -0.89
C GLN A 71 0.73 -13.14 -2.26
N LYS A 72 -0.28 -13.15 -3.13
CA LYS A 72 -0.17 -13.69 -4.48
C LYS A 72 -0.52 -12.61 -5.48
N GLY A 73 0.40 -12.28 -6.36
CA GLY A 73 0.19 -11.32 -7.43
C GLY A 73 -0.82 -11.84 -8.48
N ASN A 74 -1.55 -10.92 -9.09
CA ASN A 74 -2.49 -11.16 -10.17
C ASN A 74 -2.30 -10.11 -11.28
N ALA A 75 -1.29 -10.31 -12.11
CA ALA A 75 -0.94 -9.36 -13.17
C ALA A 75 -2.08 -9.03 -14.15
N PRO A 76 -2.98 -9.97 -14.54
CA PRO A 76 -4.17 -9.62 -15.31
C PRO A 76 -5.09 -8.62 -14.62
N GLU A 77 -5.29 -8.75 -13.31
CA GLU A 77 -6.14 -7.82 -12.54
C GLU A 77 -5.49 -6.44 -12.41
N GLU A 78 -4.20 -6.41 -12.11
CA GLU A 78 -3.39 -5.19 -12.12
C GLU A 78 -3.48 -4.45 -13.47
N ARG A 79 -3.42 -5.18 -14.59
CA ARG A 79 -3.54 -4.59 -15.92
C ARG A 79 -4.89 -3.93 -16.16
N LYS A 80 -5.98 -4.50 -15.66
CA LYS A 80 -7.32 -3.90 -15.77
C LYS A 80 -7.40 -2.59 -14.97
N LEU A 81 -6.86 -2.59 -13.72
CA LEU A 81 -6.76 -1.38 -12.90
C LEU A 81 -5.98 -0.28 -13.63
N GLN A 82 -4.79 -0.61 -14.16
CA GLN A 82 -3.98 0.34 -14.92
C GLN A 82 -4.72 0.94 -16.11
N ARG A 83 -5.50 0.12 -16.83
CA ARG A 83 -6.29 0.58 -17.97
C ARG A 83 -7.39 1.53 -17.53
N LEU A 84 -8.13 1.17 -16.47
CA LEU A 84 -9.18 2.01 -15.90
C LEU A 84 -8.62 3.38 -15.48
N PHE A 85 -7.53 3.40 -14.71
CA PHE A 85 -6.90 4.64 -14.24
C PHE A 85 -6.22 5.48 -15.35
N ARG A 86 -6.07 4.94 -16.56
CA ARG A 86 -5.66 5.70 -17.75
C ARG A 86 -6.81 6.42 -18.44
N ASN A 87 -8.05 6.06 -18.13
CA ASN A 87 -9.22 6.71 -18.69
C ASN A 87 -9.49 8.03 -17.95
N SER A 88 -9.39 9.14 -18.66
CA SER A 88 -9.62 10.48 -18.10
C SER A 88 -11.05 10.74 -17.67
N GLU A 89 -12.04 10.01 -18.18
CA GLU A 89 -13.42 10.09 -17.70
C GLU A 89 -13.57 9.49 -16.31
N VAL A 90 -12.83 8.42 -16.04
CA VAL A 90 -12.78 7.76 -14.73
C VAL A 90 -12.04 8.61 -13.71
N THR A 91 -10.82 9.06 -14.05
CA THR A 91 -9.97 9.78 -13.08
C THR A 91 -10.56 11.10 -12.63
N LYS A 92 -11.38 11.74 -13.45
CA LYS A 92 -12.10 12.98 -13.09
C LYS A 92 -13.25 12.76 -12.10
N LEU A 93 -13.73 11.53 -11.94
CA LEU A 93 -14.74 11.19 -10.92
C LEU A 93 -14.11 10.92 -9.55
N ILE A 94 -12.82 10.59 -9.52
CA ILE A 94 -12.12 10.21 -8.29
C ILE A 94 -11.67 11.44 -7.53
N LYS A 95 -12.16 11.63 -6.31
CA LYS A 95 -11.72 12.69 -5.39
C LYS A 95 -10.40 12.30 -4.71
N ARG A 96 -10.32 11.09 -4.17
CA ARG A 96 -9.15 10.46 -3.54
C ARG A 96 -9.08 8.98 -3.87
N CYS A 97 -7.92 8.38 -3.78
CA CYS A 97 -7.74 6.94 -3.89
C CYS A 97 -6.55 6.47 -3.04
N ASN A 98 -6.61 5.23 -2.63
CA ASN A 98 -5.51 4.49 -2.00
C ASN A 98 -5.41 3.10 -2.62
N ASP A 99 -4.19 2.55 -2.66
CA ASP A 99 -3.96 1.14 -2.94
C ASP A 99 -4.14 0.30 -1.66
N PHE A 100 -4.25 -1.01 -1.84
CA PHE A 100 -4.32 -1.95 -0.72
C PHE A 100 -2.94 -2.53 -0.43
N GLY A 101 -2.41 -2.17 0.72
CA GLY A 101 -1.21 -2.73 1.31
C GLY A 101 -1.48 -3.22 2.72
N ALA A 102 -0.49 -3.08 3.60
CA ALA A 102 -0.58 -3.46 5.00
C ALA A 102 -1.77 -2.80 5.70
N GLY A 103 -2.56 -3.62 6.40
CA GLY A 103 -3.78 -3.18 7.08
C GLY A 103 -5.06 -3.23 6.24
N GLY A 104 -4.97 -3.60 4.97
CA GLY A 104 -6.12 -3.88 4.10
C GLY A 104 -7.17 -2.77 4.07
N VAL A 105 -8.44 -3.14 4.22
CA VAL A 105 -9.60 -2.21 4.26
C VAL A 105 -9.44 -1.15 5.34
N SER A 106 -8.91 -1.54 6.52
CA SER A 106 -8.74 -0.62 7.65
C SER A 106 -7.84 0.57 7.32
N VAL A 107 -6.83 0.37 6.51
CA VAL A 107 -5.88 1.42 6.09
C VAL A 107 -6.30 2.02 4.77
N ALA A 108 -6.42 1.22 3.71
CA ALA A 108 -6.71 1.71 2.37
C ALA A 108 -8.00 2.56 2.31
N ILE A 109 -9.05 2.17 3.01
CA ILE A 109 -10.29 2.93 3.13
C ILE A 109 -10.23 3.89 4.31
N GLY A 110 -9.72 3.42 5.47
CA GLY A 110 -9.72 4.18 6.70
C GLY A 110 -8.97 5.52 6.66
N GLU A 111 -8.06 5.70 5.72
CA GLU A 111 -7.29 6.93 5.51
C GLU A 111 -7.93 7.90 4.50
N LEU A 112 -9.01 7.52 3.81
CA LEU A 112 -9.59 8.33 2.75
C LEU A 112 -10.38 9.53 3.26
N ALA A 113 -11.01 9.42 4.44
CA ALA A 113 -11.78 10.50 5.06
C ALA A 113 -11.79 10.38 6.59
N ASP A 114 -12.11 11.46 7.28
CA ASP A 114 -12.13 11.52 8.74
C ASP A 114 -13.29 10.75 9.36
N GLY A 115 -14.47 10.83 8.76
CA GLY A 115 -15.64 10.06 9.17
C GLY A 115 -15.99 9.01 8.12
N LEU A 116 -16.09 7.74 8.53
CA LEU A 116 -16.32 6.62 7.64
C LEU A 116 -17.24 5.56 8.27
N HIS A 117 -18.16 5.06 7.46
CA HIS A 117 -18.93 3.85 7.76
C HIS A 117 -18.61 2.79 6.71
N ILE A 118 -18.00 1.69 7.11
CA ILE A 118 -17.58 0.59 6.24
C ILE A 118 -18.45 -0.64 6.50
N ASP A 119 -19.07 -1.17 5.47
CA ASP A 119 -19.83 -2.43 5.53
C ASP A 119 -18.95 -3.58 5.00
N LEU A 120 -18.36 -4.34 5.91
CA LEU A 120 -17.48 -5.46 5.57
C LEU A 120 -18.21 -6.62 4.89
N ASN A 121 -19.56 -6.69 5.01
CA ASN A 121 -20.33 -7.72 4.29
C ASN A 121 -20.32 -7.48 2.77
N LYS A 122 -20.09 -6.24 2.33
CA LYS A 122 -20.00 -5.88 0.92
C LYS A 122 -18.62 -6.09 0.31
N VAL A 123 -17.61 -6.37 1.14
CA VAL A 123 -16.25 -6.61 0.65
C VAL A 123 -16.21 -7.94 -0.11
N PRO A 124 -15.84 -7.94 -1.41
CA PRO A 124 -15.78 -9.16 -2.21
C PRO A 124 -14.76 -10.17 -1.65
N LYS A 125 -15.18 -11.43 -1.56
CA LYS A 125 -14.38 -12.53 -0.97
C LYS A 125 -13.93 -13.52 -2.03
N LYS A 126 -12.71 -14.04 -1.90
CA LYS A 126 -12.20 -15.16 -2.72
C LYS A 126 -12.90 -16.47 -2.39
N TYR A 127 -13.26 -16.65 -1.10
CA TYR A 127 -13.89 -17.85 -0.55
C TYR A 127 -14.64 -17.51 0.74
N GLU A 128 -15.52 -18.39 1.16
CA GLU A 128 -16.25 -18.26 2.42
C GLU A 128 -15.38 -18.62 3.64
N GLY A 129 -15.82 -18.21 4.83
CA GLY A 129 -15.15 -18.51 6.11
C GLY A 129 -14.14 -17.44 6.54
N LEU A 130 -14.12 -16.28 5.87
CA LEU A 130 -13.43 -15.10 6.36
C LEU A 130 -14.26 -14.42 7.45
N ASP A 131 -13.63 -14.07 8.57
CA ASP A 131 -14.25 -13.29 9.61
C ASP A 131 -14.10 -11.77 9.38
N GLY A 132 -14.73 -10.97 10.25
CA GLY A 132 -14.70 -9.52 10.14
C GLY A 132 -13.29 -8.94 10.30
N THR A 133 -12.45 -9.54 11.12
CA THR A 133 -11.06 -9.11 11.31
C THR A 133 -10.25 -9.38 10.05
N GLU A 134 -10.33 -10.59 9.51
CA GLU A 134 -9.64 -10.97 8.28
C GLU A 134 -10.06 -10.07 7.11
N LEU A 135 -11.35 -9.75 6.97
CA LEU A 135 -11.86 -8.83 5.95
C LEU A 135 -11.32 -7.41 6.13
N ALA A 136 -11.18 -6.95 7.39
CA ALA A 136 -10.72 -5.62 7.69
C ALA A 136 -9.22 -5.40 7.45
N ILE A 137 -8.37 -6.43 7.66
CA ILE A 137 -6.91 -6.28 7.64
C ILE A 137 -6.20 -7.00 6.49
N SER A 138 -6.91 -7.80 5.69
CA SER A 138 -6.30 -8.55 4.58
C SER A 138 -5.63 -7.64 3.57
N GLU A 139 -4.39 -8.00 3.21
CA GLU A 139 -3.55 -7.32 2.24
C GLU A 139 -3.66 -7.94 0.83
N SER A 140 -4.82 -8.52 0.45
CA SER A 140 -4.98 -9.04 -0.90
C SER A 140 -4.66 -7.96 -1.93
N GLN A 141 -3.74 -8.29 -2.83
CA GLN A 141 -3.14 -7.34 -3.78
C GLN A 141 -4.06 -7.04 -4.98
N GLU A 142 -3.60 -6.11 -5.83
CA GLU A 142 -4.30 -5.62 -7.03
C GLU A 142 -5.70 -5.12 -6.72
N ARG A 143 -5.79 -4.30 -5.67
CA ARG A 143 -7.01 -3.60 -5.26
C ARG A 143 -6.76 -2.12 -5.10
N MET A 144 -7.78 -1.32 -5.37
CA MET A 144 -7.79 0.11 -5.12
C MET A 144 -9.09 0.50 -4.41
N ALA A 145 -9.01 1.46 -3.52
CA ALA A 145 -10.17 2.14 -2.97
C ALA A 145 -10.26 3.56 -3.53
N VAL A 146 -11.41 3.96 -4.02
CA VAL A 146 -11.65 5.29 -4.57
C VAL A 146 -12.82 5.96 -3.90
N VAL A 147 -12.73 7.27 -3.70
CA VAL A 147 -13.85 8.12 -3.25
C VAL A 147 -14.44 8.83 -4.44
N VAL A 148 -15.72 8.67 -4.64
CA VAL A 148 -16.48 9.35 -5.69
C VAL A 148 -17.69 10.06 -5.09
N ALA A 149 -18.18 11.13 -5.75
CA ALA A 149 -19.42 11.74 -5.37
C ALA A 149 -20.58 10.74 -5.51
N LYS A 150 -21.60 10.83 -4.66
CA LYS A 150 -22.72 9.90 -4.66
C LYS A 150 -23.41 9.82 -6.02
N GLU A 151 -23.59 10.94 -6.67
CA GLU A 151 -24.19 11.04 -8.00
C GLU A 151 -23.33 10.42 -9.12
N ASP A 152 -22.02 10.30 -8.91
CA ASP A 152 -21.07 9.75 -9.87
C ASP A 152 -20.84 8.23 -9.68
N ALA A 153 -21.32 7.66 -8.57
CA ALA A 153 -21.00 6.28 -8.18
C ALA A 153 -21.48 5.26 -9.24
N GLU A 154 -22.70 5.40 -9.75
CA GLU A 154 -23.24 4.48 -10.76
C GLU A 154 -22.44 4.56 -12.06
N LYS A 155 -22.14 5.77 -12.52
CA LYS A 155 -21.31 5.99 -13.72
C LYS A 155 -19.93 5.39 -13.55
N PHE A 156 -19.32 5.53 -12.36
CA PHE A 156 -18.01 4.95 -12.08
C PHE A 156 -18.05 3.42 -12.15
N LEU A 157 -19.05 2.79 -11.56
CA LEU A 157 -19.26 1.32 -11.62
C LEU A 157 -19.42 0.81 -13.05
N GLU A 158 -20.16 1.55 -13.89
CA GLU A 158 -20.32 1.24 -15.31
C GLU A 158 -18.98 1.30 -16.07
N LEU A 159 -18.20 2.34 -15.83
CA LEU A 159 -16.87 2.48 -16.44
C LEU A 159 -15.92 1.36 -16.01
N ALA A 160 -15.96 0.92 -14.75
CA ALA A 160 -15.17 -0.23 -14.27
C ALA A 160 -15.54 -1.52 -15.02
N LYS A 161 -16.82 -1.74 -15.30
CA LYS A 161 -17.29 -2.90 -16.08
C LYS A 161 -16.69 -2.94 -17.49
N THR A 162 -16.39 -1.79 -18.11
CA THR A 162 -15.81 -1.75 -19.46
C THR A 162 -14.42 -2.41 -19.52
N GLU A 163 -13.71 -2.44 -18.39
CA GLU A 163 -12.42 -3.14 -18.25
C GLU A 163 -12.56 -4.54 -17.63
N ASN A 164 -13.77 -5.06 -17.47
CA ASN A 164 -14.06 -6.32 -16.75
C ASN A 164 -13.48 -6.31 -15.33
N LEU A 165 -13.53 -5.17 -14.67
CA LEU A 165 -13.03 -4.98 -13.31
C LEU A 165 -14.20 -5.09 -12.34
N GLU A 166 -14.05 -5.90 -11.29
CA GLU A 166 -15.01 -5.95 -10.20
C GLU A 166 -14.91 -4.65 -9.40
N ALA A 167 -16.06 -4.02 -9.13
CA ALA A 167 -16.15 -2.77 -8.39
C ALA A 167 -17.38 -2.82 -7.48
N THR A 168 -17.19 -2.52 -6.20
CA THR A 168 -18.25 -2.62 -5.19
C THR A 168 -18.22 -1.42 -4.25
N ALA A 169 -19.37 -0.75 -4.06
CA ALA A 169 -19.53 0.27 -3.04
C ALA A 169 -19.56 -0.39 -1.66
N VAL A 170 -18.52 -0.14 -0.86
CA VAL A 170 -18.31 -0.82 0.44
C VAL A 170 -18.36 0.12 1.63
N ALA A 171 -18.31 1.45 1.40
CA ALA A 171 -18.33 2.43 2.48
C ALA A 171 -18.93 3.76 2.02
N GLU A 172 -19.30 4.56 3.01
CA GLU A 172 -19.81 5.92 2.86
C GLU A 172 -19.04 6.86 3.79
N VAL A 173 -18.75 8.07 3.29
CA VAL A 173 -18.18 9.14 4.09
C VAL A 173 -19.27 9.74 4.99
N THR A 174 -18.96 9.92 6.26
CA THR A 174 -19.89 10.46 7.28
C THR A 174 -19.34 11.73 7.92
N ASP A 175 -20.19 12.45 8.62
CA ASP A 175 -19.82 13.63 9.43
C ASP A 175 -19.47 13.30 10.88
N THR A 176 -19.38 12.02 11.22
CA THR A 176 -19.22 11.56 12.60
C THR A 176 -17.81 11.71 13.16
N ASN A 177 -16.81 11.99 12.33
CA ASN A 177 -15.39 11.97 12.69
C ASN A 177 -14.96 10.66 13.39
N ARG A 178 -15.55 9.55 12.94
CA ARG A 178 -15.25 8.22 13.45
C ARG A 178 -15.05 7.23 12.30
N LEU A 179 -14.12 6.30 12.50
CA LEU A 179 -14.01 5.11 11.67
C LEU A 179 -14.88 4.03 12.28
N THR A 180 -15.91 3.62 11.58
CA THR A 180 -16.80 2.53 11.99
C THR A 180 -16.81 1.42 10.96
N MET A 181 -16.78 0.16 11.44
CA MET A 181 -16.92 -1.02 10.57
C MET A 181 -17.99 -1.94 11.11
N GLU A 182 -18.85 -2.40 10.22
CA GLU A 182 -19.92 -3.33 10.54
C GLU A 182 -19.69 -4.68 9.84
N TRP A 183 -19.93 -5.77 10.56
CA TRP A 183 -19.92 -7.12 10.04
C TRP A 183 -21.00 -7.97 10.70
N ASN A 184 -21.84 -8.61 9.88
CA ASN A 184 -22.96 -9.45 10.32
C ASN A 184 -23.87 -8.76 11.36
N GLY A 185 -24.22 -7.49 11.10
CA GLY A 185 -25.09 -6.68 11.97
C GLY A 185 -24.45 -6.25 13.29
N LYS A 186 -23.13 -6.42 13.41
CA LYS A 186 -22.37 -5.97 14.59
C LYS A 186 -21.34 -4.93 14.21
N LYS A 187 -21.29 -3.85 14.96
CA LYS A 187 -20.20 -2.88 14.85
C LYS A 187 -18.97 -3.49 15.53
N ILE A 188 -17.94 -3.83 14.73
CA ILE A 188 -16.70 -4.46 15.21
C ILE A 188 -15.56 -3.45 15.37
N VAL A 189 -15.68 -2.28 14.74
CA VAL A 189 -14.75 -1.16 14.92
C VAL A 189 -15.57 0.12 15.13
N ASP A 190 -15.18 0.92 16.11
CA ASP A 190 -15.74 2.25 16.38
C ASP A 190 -14.68 3.12 17.07
N ILE A 191 -13.86 3.80 16.26
CA ILE A 191 -12.68 4.55 16.73
C ILE A 191 -12.82 6.01 16.30
N SER A 192 -12.59 6.94 17.22
CA SER A 192 -12.59 8.37 16.89
C SER A 192 -11.38 8.76 16.03
N ARG A 193 -11.54 9.70 15.13
CA ARG A 193 -10.45 10.25 14.33
C ARG A 193 -9.37 10.90 15.20
N GLU A 194 -9.76 11.54 16.29
CA GLU A 194 -8.83 12.10 17.25
C GLU A 194 -7.87 11.04 17.82
N PHE A 195 -8.41 9.87 18.21
CA PHE A 195 -7.57 8.76 18.67
C PHE A 195 -6.62 8.25 17.57
N LEU A 196 -7.11 8.06 16.37
CA LEU A 196 -6.28 7.61 15.22
C LEU A 196 -5.16 8.62 14.92
N ASN A 197 -5.44 9.91 15.01
CA ASN A 197 -4.46 10.97 14.76
C ASN A 197 -3.44 11.14 15.91
N SER A 198 -3.71 10.62 17.10
CA SER A 198 -2.78 10.70 18.23
C SER A 198 -1.55 9.80 18.10
N ASN A 199 -1.54 8.88 17.14
CA ASN A 199 -0.50 7.84 17.01
C ASN A 199 -0.31 6.97 18.27
N GLY A 200 -1.34 6.87 19.13
CA GLY A 200 -1.33 6.18 20.41
C GLY A 200 -0.75 7.03 21.55
N ALA A 201 -0.12 6.38 22.52
CA ALA A 201 0.46 7.08 23.69
C ALA A 201 1.61 8.01 23.27
N GLU A 202 1.70 9.18 23.92
CA GLU A 202 2.82 10.09 23.74
C GLU A 202 4.15 9.36 23.93
N LYS A 203 5.06 9.56 22.99
CA LYS A 203 6.42 8.99 23.04
C LYS A 203 7.40 10.12 23.30
N HIS A 204 8.12 10.03 24.41
CA HIS A 204 9.18 10.96 24.74
C HIS A 204 10.53 10.30 24.50
N THR A 205 11.41 10.97 23.77
CA THR A 205 12.78 10.49 23.50
C THR A 205 13.76 11.62 23.77
N LEU A 206 14.76 11.32 24.57
CA LEU A 206 15.90 12.23 24.77
C LEU A 206 16.92 11.95 23.67
N VAL A 207 17.17 12.96 22.83
CA VAL A 207 18.14 12.86 21.74
C VAL A 207 19.31 13.77 22.05
N THR A 208 20.52 13.20 22.09
CA THR A 208 21.76 13.99 22.15
C THR A 208 22.32 14.14 20.73
N VAL A 209 22.34 15.34 20.23
CA VAL A 209 22.94 15.64 18.92
C VAL A 209 24.40 16.02 19.15
N THR A 210 25.33 15.21 18.68
CA THR A 210 26.75 15.50 18.67
C THR A 210 27.16 16.20 17.39
N ASN A 211 28.23 16.98 17.43
CA ASN A 211 28.78 17.55 16.19
C ASN A 211 29.14 16.43 15.22
N PRO A 212 28.73 16.55 13.93
CA PRO A 212 29.05 15.55 12.95
C PRO A 212 30.57 15.43 12.78
N GLN A 213 31.08 14.20 12.84
CA GLN A 213 32.48 13.95 12.48
C GLN A 213 32.60 13.96 10.95
N PRO A 214 33.64 14.56 10.38
CA PRO A 214 33.83 14.54 8.94
C PRO A 214 33.99 13.09 8.46
N ILE A 215 33.17 12.67 7.50
CA ILE A 215 33.30 11.37 6.85
C ILE A 215 34.47 11.47 5.88
N VAL A 216 35.65 11.10 6.33
CA VAL A 216 36.83 11.00 5.46
C VAL A 216 36.88 9.60 4.85
N LYS A 217 36.42 9.47 3.61
CA LYS A 217 36.67 8.26 2.83
C LYS A 217 38.08 8.34 2.25
N SER A 218 39.02 7.57 2.81
CA SER A 218 40.32 7.39 2.18
C SER A 218 40.23 6.25 1.16
N VAL A 219 40.53 6.53 -0.09
CA VAL A 219 40.65 5.51 -1.13
C VAL A 219 42.07 4.92 -1.03
N LYS A 220 42.18 3.60 -0.90
CA LYS A 220 43.44 2.90 -0.83
C LYS A 220 44.21 3.02 -2.14
N GLY A 221 45.54 3.14 -2.08
CA GLY A 221 46.43 3.22 -3.25
C GLY A 221 47.57 4.23 -3.05
N LYS A 222 48.72 3.92 -3.60
CA LYS A 222 49.91 4.78 -3.56
C LYS A 222 49.93 5.80 -4.69
N THR A 223 49.40 5.43 -5.83
CA THR A 223 49.27 6.29 -7.02
C THR A 223 47.81 6.67 -7.30
N ASN A 224 47.56 7.69 -8.09
CA ASN A 224 46.22 8.06 -8.51
C ASN A 224 45.55 6.96 -9.34
N GLY A 225 46.30 6.22 -10.15
CA GLY A 225 45.81 5.07 -10.90
C GLY A 225 45.31 3.94 -10.00
N GLU A 226 46.11 3.57 -8.98
CA GLU A 226 45.69 2.57 -7.98
C GLU A 226 44.47 3.01 -7.20
N LYS A 227 44.40 4.28 -6.80
CA LYS A 227 43.22 4.84 -6.11
C LYS A 227 41.98 4.76 -6.97
N PHE A 228 42.10 5.10 -8.26
CA PHE A 228 41.01 5.02 -9.20
C PHE A 228 40.51 3.57 -9.40
N LEU A 229 41.41 2.63 -9.58
CA LEU A 229 41.05 1.22 -9.71
C LEU A 229 40.37 0.68 -8.45
N ASN A 230 40.91 0.96 -7.27
CA ASN A 230 40.30 0.57 -6.00
C ASN A 230 38.91 1.20 -5.77
N LEU A 231 38.73 2.43 -6.23
CA LEU A 231 37.42 3.09 -6.18
C LEU A 231 36.41 2.43 -7.15
N ALA A 232 36.85 2.10 -8.36
CA ALA A 232 36.01 1.45 -9.36
C ALA A 232 35.63 0.01 -8.96
N ASP A 233 36.45 -0.64 -8.12
CA ASP A 233 36.17 -2.00 -7.59
C ASP A 233 35.25 -1.98 -6.34
N ASP A 234 35.03 -0.82 -5.73
CA ASP A 234 34.12 -0.70 -4.58
C ASP A 234 32.68 -1.04 -4.98
N LEU A 235 32.05 -1.96 -4.26
CA LEU A 235 30.68 -2.42 -4.54
C LEU A 235 29.63 -1.31 -4.53
N ASN A 236 29.87 -0.20 -3.88
CA ASN A 236 28.97 0.96 -3.91
C ASN A 236 29.19 1.89 -5.11
N ILE A 237 30.34 1.75 -5.79
CA ILE A 237 30.76 2.63 -6.89
C ILE A 237 30.73 1.90 -8.24
N CYS A 238 31.12 0.62 -8.28
CA CYS A 238 31.20 -0.15 -9.52
C CYS A 238 29.86 -0.16 -10.28
N SER A 239 29.91 -0.36 -11.58
CA SER A 239 28.73 -0.47 -12.43
C SER A 239 27.82 -1.61 -11.99
N LYS A 240 26.53 -1.33 -11.89
CA LYS A 240 25.46 -2.32 -11.64
C LYS A 240 24.80 -2.81 -12.93
N ARG A 241 25.30 -2.38 -14.08
CA ARG A 241 24.69 -2.65 -15.37
C ARG A 241 24.42 -4.15 -15.60
N GLY A 242 25.40 -5.00 -15.30
CA GLY A 242 25.21 -6.44 -15.46
C GLY A 242 24.15 -7.06 -14.56
N LEU A 243 23.90 -6.47 -13.36
CA LEU A 243 22.80 -6.87 -12.48
C LEU A 243 21.45 -6.39 -13.03
N SER A 244 21.37 -5.12 -13.44
CA SER A 244 20.17 -4.55 -14.06
C SER A 244 19.74 -5.36 -15.29
N GLU A 245 20.66 -5.56 -16.24
CA GLU A 245 20.37 -6.28 -17.50
C GLU A 245 19.94 -7.74 -17.27
N ARG A 246 20.37 -8.35 -16.15
CA ARG A 246 20.03 -9.74 -15.84
C ARG A 246 18.71 -9.93 -15.13
N PHE A 247 18.32 -8.98 -14.26
CA PHE A 247 17.23 -9.18 -13.32
C PHE A 247 16.10 -8.16 -13.45
N ASP A 248 16.28 -7.09 -14.22
CA ASP A 248 15.36 -5.96 -14.23
C ASP A 248 15.24 -5.31 -15.63
N SER A 249 15.42 -6.08 -16.68
CA SER A 249 15.32 -5.62 -18.07
C SER A 249 13.94 -5.91 -18.67
#